data_ef6432426584c48a27c6a4d9d593b70e
#
_entry.id   ef6432426584c48a27c6a4d9d593b70e
#
_cell.length_a   1.000
_cell.length_b   1.000
_cell.length_c   1.000
_cell.angle_alpha   90.00
_cell.angle_beta   90.00
_cell.angle_gamma   90.00
#
_symmetry.space_group_name_H-M   'P 1'
#
loop_
_entity.id
_entity.type
_entity.pdbx_description
1 polymer ?
#
loop_
_entity_poly.entity_id
_entity_poly.type
_entity_poly.pdbx_seq_one_letter_code
_entity_poly.pdbx_strand_id
1 'polypeptide(L)'
;MLLVGTCNPSGEAATYNGLYYKQEELQELVRDGRLRGVPVKTEHTGLEIGRVVSSFLDSRGAQQCVMEVDESTVEGSIASGFVRDGIAADLSLGYSVDVQHSDDRLKAGEKRLLEILLVRRGAREGCHISAYQADGGGVVFKTPQDDAWSCFEMPQD
;
A
#
# COMPACT_ATOMS: atom_id res chain seq x y z
N MET A 1 2.29 2.30 -14.59
CA MET A 1 1.86 3.35 -13.63
C MET A 1 2.50 3.09 -12.28
N LEU A 2 3.06 4.10 -11.67
CA LEU A 2 3.49 4.05 -10.27
C LEU A 2 2.38 4.58 -9.37
N LEU A 3 2.15 3.90 -8.27
CA LEU A 3 1.15 4.26 -7.26
C LEU A 3 1.83 4.42 -5.90
N VAL A 4 1.36 5.35 -5.11
CA VAL A 4 1.71 5.44 -3.70
C VAL A 4 0.44 5.38 -2.90
N GLY A 5 0.41 4.52 -1.90
CA GLY A 5 -0.74 4.38 -1.03
C GLY A 5 -0.33 4.03 0.40
N THR A 6 -1.19 4.40 1.33
CA THR A 6 -0.98 4.12 2.75
C THR A 6 -1.31 2.66 3.04
N CYS A 7 -0.30 1.91 3.44
CA CYS A 7 -0.47 0.51 3.88
C CYS A 7 -0.81 0.43 5.37
N ASN A 8 -0.12 1.22 6.18
CA ASN A 8 -0.36 1.27 7.62
C ASN A 8 -0.42 2.73 8.06
N PRO A 9 -1.59 3.22 8.46
CA PRO A 9 -1.72 4.56 9.03
C PRO A 9 -0.87 4.73 10.28
N SER A 10 -0.53 5.96 10.62
CA SER A 10 0.22 6.26 11.84
C SER A 10 -0.61 5.97 13.08
N GLY A 11 0.10 5.63 14.18
CA GLY A 11 -0.52 5.30 15.45
C GLY A 11 -1.01 3.86 15.53
N GLU A 12 -1.67 3.53 16.64
CA GLU A 12 -2.20 2.20 16.90
C GLU A 12 -3.62 2.04 16.35
N ALA A 13 -3.87 2.53 15.14
CA ALA A 13 -5.16 2.33 14.49
C ALA A 13 -5.37 0.83 14.26
N ALA A 14 -6.32 0.26 14.98
CA ALA A 14 -6.64 -1.14 14.84
C ALA A 14 -7.05 -1.46 13.40
N THR A 15 -6.57 -2.57 12.89
CA THR A 15 -7.07 -3.13 11.65
C THR A 15 -8.47 -3.70 11.86
N TYR A 16 -9.10 -4.15 10.78
CA TYR A 16 -10.40 -4.81 10.81
C TYR A 16 -10.50 -5.94 11.86
N ASN A 17 -9.41 -6.64 12.14
CA ASN A 17 -9.36 -7.74 13.10
C ASN A 17 -8.66 -7.40 14.43
N GLY A 18 -8.52 -6.11 14.74
CA GLY A 18 -7.77 -5.68 15.92
C GLY A 18 -6.26 -5.81 15.79
N LEU A 19 -5.76 -6.18 14.62
CA LEU A 19 -4.33 -6.32 14.36
C LEU A 19 -3.72 -4.97 14.02
N TYR A 20 -2.61 -4.64 14.59
CA TYR A 20 -1.89 -3.43 14.29
C TYR A 20 -0.38 -3.62 14.42
N TYR A 21 0.37 -2.72 13.78
CA TYR A 21 1.82 -2.65 13.95
C TYR A 21 2.17 -1.53 14.90
N LYS A 22 3.13 -1.79 15.78
CA LYS A 22 3.78 -0.72 16.53
C LYS A 22 4.69 0.08 15.61
N GLN A 23 5.01 1.31 16.02
CA GLN A 23 5.85 2.19 15.20
C GLN A 23 7.23 1.57 14.92
N GLU A 24 7.83 0.94 15.91
CA GLU A 24 9.12 0.28 15.76
C GLU A 24 9.07 -0.88 14.75
N GLU A 25 7.95 -1.59 14.70
CA GLU A 25 7.75 -2.67 13.73
C GLU A 25 7.63 -2.14 12.31
N LEU A 26 6.96 -1.00 12.12
CA LEU A 26 6.87 -0.34 10.81
C LEU A 26 8.25 0.12 10.35
N GLN A 27 9.06 0.65 11.26
CA GLN A 27 10.44 1.04 10.95
C GLN A 27 11.28 -0.16 10.48
N GLU A 28 11.12 -1.31 11.13
CA GLU A 28 11.79 -2.55 10.72
C GLU A 28 11.33 -3.02 9.34
N LEU A 29 10.03 -3.01 9.07
CA LEU A 29 9.49 -3.43 7.79
C LEU A 29 10.06 -2.59 6.63
N VAL A 30 10.17 -1.29 6.84
CA VAL A 30 10.74 -0.38 5.84
C VAL A 30 12.24 -0.62 5.70
N ARG A 31 12.97 -0.65 6.80
CA ARG A 31 14.43 -0.84 6.79
C ARG A 31 14.83 -2.15 6.11
N ASP A 32 14.09 -3.21 6.38
CA ASP A 32 14.40 -4.55 5.87
C ASP A 32 13.81 -4.82 4.48
N GLY A 33 13.09 -3.87 3.90
CA GLY A 33 12.48 -4.00 2.58
C GLY A 33 11.47 -5.15 2.46
N ARG A 34 10.77 -5.47 3.53
CA ARG A 34 9.94 -6.69 3.64
C ARG A 34 8.72 -6.72 2.75
N LEU A 35 8.25 -5.56 2.30
CA LEU A 35 7.07 -5.49 1.44
C LEU A 35 7.41 -5.57 -0.04
N ARG A 36 8.68 -5.53 -0.41
CA ARG A 36 9.08 -5.61 -1.81
C ARG A 36 8.62 -6.92 -2.44
N GLY A 37 8.01 -6.81 -3.62
CA GLY A 37 7.54 -7.97 -4.37
C GLY A 37 6.13 -8.43 -4.02
N VAL A 38 5.47 -7.84 -3.01
CA VAL A 38 4.08 -8.17 -2.70
C VAL A 38 3.21 -7.87 -3.91
N PRO A 39 2.39 -8.84 -4.38
CA PRO A 39 1.58 -8.65 -5.57
C PRO A 39 0.44 -7.65 -5.36
N VAL A 40 0.15 -6.88 -6.41
CA VAL A 40 -0.99 -5.98 -6.50
C VAL A 40 -2.03 -6.57 -7.43
N LYS A 41 -3.28 -6.59 -6.99
CA LYS A 41 -4.42 -7.17 -7.71
C LYS A 41 -5.65 -6.27 -7.60
N THR A 42 -6.71 -6.62 -8.29
CA THR A 42 -8.02 -5.97 -8.12
C THR A 42 -9.01 -6.83 -7.34
N GLU A 43 -8.74 -8.12 -7.21
CA GLU A 43 -9.55 -9.07 -6.44
C GLU A 43 -8.68 -10.25 -5.98
N HIS A 44 -9.09 -10.93 -4.90
CA HIS A 44 -8.29 -12.00 -4.29
C HIS A 44 -7.94 -13.13 -5.25
N THR A 45 -8.87 -13.51 -6.11
CA THR A 45 -8.68 -14.57 -7.12
C THR A 45 -8.22 -14.03 -8.47
N GLY A 46 -7.97 -12.71 -8.54
CA GLY A 46 -7.58 -12.05 -9.76
C GLY A 46 -6.12 -12.23 -10.13
N LEU A 47 -5.81 -11.76 -11.32
CA LEU A 47 -4.44 -11.75 -11.82
C LEU A 47 -3.59 -10.71 -11.10
N GLU A 48 -2.32 -11.01 -10.92
CA GLU A 48 -1.33 -10.04 -10.48
C GLU A 48 -1.14 -9.00 -11.59
N ILE A 49 -1.45 -7.74 -11.28
CA ILE A 49 -1.32 -6.61 -12.23
C ILE A 49 -0.12 -5.73 -11.93
N GLY A 50 0.55 -5.96 -10.82
CA GLY A 50 1.69 -5.19 -10.40
C GLY A 50 2.28 -5.73 -9.11
N ARG A 51 3.19 -4.97 -8.52
CA ARG A 51 3.89 -5.37 -7.29
C ARG A 51 4.35 -4.16 -6.51
N VAL A 52 4.61 -4.36 -5.24
CA VAL A 52 5.29 -3.37 -4.39
C VAL A 52 6.76 -3.31 -4.79
N VAL A 53 7.27 -2.12 -5.03
CA VAL A 53 8.68 -1.90 -5.38
C VAL A 53 9.48 -1.32 -4.21
N SER A 54 8.84 -0.56 -3.34
CA SER A 54 9.46 -0.01 -2.14
C SER A 54 8.42 0.44 -1.13
N SER A 55 8.86 0.79 0.07
CA SER A 55 8.03 1.44 1.07
C SER A 55 8.85 2.44 1.87
N PHE A 56 8.16 3.41 2.47
CA PHE A 56 8.78 4.43 3.30
C PHE A 56 7.83 4.86 4.41
N LEU A 57 8.36 5.50 5.44
CA LEU A 57 7.54 6.15 6.46
C LEU A 57 7.44 7.64 6.11
N ASP A 58 6.22 8.16 6.15
CA ASP A 58 6.01 9.60 5.97
C ASP A 58 6.31 10.36 7.27
N SER A 59 6.19 11.69 7.25
CA SER A 59 6.50 12.54 8.41
C SER A 59 5.60 12.29 9.62
N ARG A 60 4.45 11.63 9.41
CA ARG A 60 3.50 11.26 10.48
C ARG A 60 3.76 9.85 11.01
N GLY A 61 4.71 9.12 10.42
CA GLY A 61 5.00 7.75 10.79
C GLY A 61 4.11 6.71 10.13
N ALA A 62 3.26 7.09 9.18
CA ALA A 62 2.49 6.15 8.38
C ALA A 62 3.37 5.47 7.34
N GLN A 63 3.14 4.18 7.11
CA GLN A 63 3.84 3.44 6.08
C GLN A 63 3.15 3.63 4.74
N GLN A 64 3.91 4.14 3.78
CA GLN A 64 3.50 4.29 2.39
C GLN A 64 4.17 3.21 1.56
N CYS A 65 3.41 2.59 0.67
CA CYS A 65 3.92 1.63 -0.30
C CYS A 65 3.96 2.25 -1.68
N VAL A 66 5.07 2.05 -2.38
CA VAL A 66 5.20 2.39 -3.79
C VAL A 66 4.97 1.11 -4.59
N MET A 67 4.02 1.15 -5.50
CA MET A 67 3.60 0.02 -6.32
C MET A 67 3.76 0.36 -7.78
N GLU A 68 4.13 -0.64 -8.57
CA GLU A 68 4.18 -0.54 -10.02
C GLU A 68 3.07 -1.41 -10.60
N VAL A 69 2.21 -0.81 -11.44
CA VAL A 69 1.16 -1.50 -12.19
C VAL A 69 1.58 -1.58 -13.65
N ASP A 70 1.52 -2.79 -14.20
CA ASP A 70 1.89 -3.06 -15.59
C ASP A 70 0.75 -2.66 -16.53
N GLU A 71 0.85 -1.48 -17.12
CA GLU A 71 -0.13 -0.95 -18.08
C GLU A 71 -0.05 -1.63 -19.47
N SER A 72 0.96 -2.46 -19.71
CA SER A 72 1.07 -3.18 -20.99
C SER A 72 0.09 -4.35 -21.07
N THR A 73 -0.45 -4.80 -19.94
CA THR A 73 -1.50 -5.83 -19.90
C THR A 73 -2.88 -5.18 -19.96
N VAL A 74 -3.87 -5.93 -20.43
CA VAL A 74 -5.27 -5.45 -20.50
C VAL A 74 -5.77 -5.16 -19.07
N GLU A 75 -5.54 -6.07 -18.13
CA GLU A 75 -6.00 -5.96 -16.75
C GLU A 75 -5.32 -4.79 -16.03
N GLY A 76 -4.01 -4.63 -16.22
CA GLY A 76 -3.26 -3.52 -15.64
C GLY A 76 -3.67 -2.17 -16.21
N SER A 77 -3.96 -2.11 -17.51
CA SER A 77 -4.48 -0.91 -18.17
C SER A 77 -5.86 -0.51 -17.62
N ILE A 78 -6.75 -1.48 -17.44
CA ILE A 78 -8.08 -1.24 -16.86
C ILE A 78 -7.95 -0.74 -15.42
N ALA A 79 -7.13 -1.40 -14.60
CA ALA A 79 -6.90 -0.99 -13.22
C ALA A 79 -6.32 0.43 -13.12
N SER A 80 -5.37 0.76 -13.97
CA SER A 80 -4.80 2.11 -14.05
C SER A 80 -5.85 3.16 -14.42
N GLY A 81 -6.76 2.84 -15.32
CA GLY A 81 -7.90 3.69 -15.65
C GLY A 81 -8.81 3.95 -14.46
N PHE A 82 -9.09 2.92 -13.67
CA PHE A 82 -9.88 3.07 -12.44
C PHE A 82 -9.22 3.95 -11.39
N VAL A 83 -7.90 3.90 -11.30
CA VAL A 83 -7.14 4.82 -10.42
C VAL A 83 -7.25 6.26 -10.91
N ARG A 84 -7.04 6.50 -12.20
CA ARG A 84 -7.15 7.85 -12.78
C ARG A 84 -8.54 8.43 -12.59
N ASP A 85 -9.57 7.65 -12.78
CA ASP A 85 -10.97 8.07 -12.69
C ASP A 85 -11.48 8.15 -11.23
N GLY A 86 -10.65 7.78 -10.25
CA GLY A 86 -11.04 7.81 -8.84
C GLY A 86 -11.98 6.68 -8.43
N ILE A 87 -12.20 5.68 -9.28
CA ILE A 87 -13.02 4.51 -8.96
C ILE A 87 -12.28 3.60 -8.00
N ALA A 88 -11.00 3.34 -8.26
CA ALA A 88 -10.11 2.69 -7.31
C ALA A 88 -9.41 3.78 -6.49
N ALA A 89 -9.83 3.96 -5.26
CA ALA A 89 -9.36 5.03 -4.39
C ALA A 89 -8.60 4.53 -3.16
N ASP A 90 -8.79 3.28 -2.80
CA ASP A 90 -8.28 2.69 -1.56
C ASP A 90 -7.48 1.41 -1.82
N LEU A 91 -6.73 1.03 -0.79
CA LEU A 91 -6.03 -0.24 -0.72
C LEU A 91 -6.74 -1.17 0.26
N SER A 92 -6.88 -2.43 -0.11
CA SER A 92 -7.29 -3.51 0.80
C SER A 92 -6.12 -4.47 0.93
N LEU A 93 -5.72 -4.77 2.16
CA LEU A 93 -4.51 -5.52 2.45
C LEU A 93 -4.87 -6.92 2.92
N GLY A 94 -4.33 -7.94 2.26
CA GLY A 94 -4.49 -9.34 2.65
C GLY A 94 -3.30 -9.83 3.45
N TYR A 95 -3.53 -10.24 4.70
CA TYR A 95 -2.49 -10.74 5.59
C TYR A 95 -2.64 -12.22 5.87
N SER A 96 -1.52 -12.91 6.02
CA SER A 96 -1.41 -14.15 6.77
C SER A 96 -0.92 -13.83 8.18
N VAL A 97 -1.53 -14.45 9.16
CA VAL A 97 -1.24 -14.21 10.56
C VAL A 97 -0.92 -15.53 11.23
N ASP A 98 0.17 -15.58 12.01
CA ASP A 98 0.47 -16.70 12.87
C ASP A 98 -0.33 -16.54 14.18
N VAL A 99 -1.34 -17.38 14.34
CA VAL A 99 -2.26 -17.34 15.50
C VAL A 99 -1.80 -18.17 16.70
N GLN A 100 -0.61 -18.73 16.67
CA GLN A 100 -0.10 -19.54 17.79
C GLN A 100 0.27 -18.73 19.02
N HIS A 101 0.34 -17.41 18.87
CA HIS A 101 0.64 -16.49 19.96
C HIS A 101 -0.64 -15.85 20.45
N SER A 102 -1.00 -16.10 21.70
CA SER A 102 -2.27 -15.75 22.31
C SER A 102 -2.41 -14.30 22.77
N ASP A 103 -1.42 -13.46 22.55
CA ASP A 103 -1.48 -12.05 22.90
C ASP A 103 -2.26 -11.28 21.86
N ASP A 104 -3.01 -10.27 22.30
CA ASP A 104 -3.82 -9.39 21.41
C ASP A 104 -2.98 -8.63 20.39
N ARG A 105 -1.66 -8.72 20.50
CA ARG A 105 -0.72 -7.94 19.69
C ARG A 105 0.23 -8.86 18.95
N LEU A 106 0.09 -8.88 17.64
CA LEU A 106 1.00 -9.64 16.80
C LEU A 106 2.21 -8.77 16.43
N LYS A 107 3.40 -9.35 16.56
CA LYS A 107 4.64 -8.71 16.13
C LYS A 107 4.74 -8.72 14.59
N ALA A 108 5.59 -7.87 14.04
CA ALA A 108 5.79 -7.77 12.60
C ALA A 108 6.14 -9.11 11.94
N GLY A 109 6.91 -9.96 12.61
CA GLY A 109 7.28 -11.29 12.14
C GLY A 109 6.14 -12.30 12.10
N GLU A 110 5.06 -12.03 12.79
CA GLU A 110 3.88 -12.89 12.90
C GLU A 110 2.80 -12.52 11.88
N LYS A 111 2.94 -11.39 11.23
CA LYS A 111 2.07 -10.90 10.17
C LYS A 111 2.84 -10.85 8.87
N ARG A 112 2.25 -11.39 7.84
CA ARG A 112 2.84 -11.35 6.51
C ARG A 112 1.83 -10.77 5.54
N LEU A 113 2.19 -9.68 4.87
CA LEU A 113 1.38 -9.12 3.80
C LEU A 113 1.49 -10.04 2.57
N LEU A 114 0.36 -10.56 2.12
CA LEU A 114 0.28 -11.50 1.00
C LEU A 114 -0.05 -10.80 -0.31
N GLU A 115 -0.89 -9.77 -0.24
CA GLU A 115 -1.36 -9.05 -1.42
C GLU A 115 -1.90 -7.68 -1.06
N ILE A 116 -1.93 -6.79 -2.04
CA ILE A 116 -2.61 -5.50 -1.97
C ILE A 116 -3.64 -5.46 -3.08
N LEU A 117 -4.89 -5.16 -2.73
CA LEU A 117 -5.97 -4.98 -3.70
C LEU A 117 -6.23 -3.49 -3.90
N LEU A 118 -6.38 -3.10 -5.16
CA LEU A 118 -6.89 -1.78 -5.53
C LEU A 118 -8.41 -1.86 -5.53
N VAL A 119 -9.05 -1.10 -4.64
CA VAL A 119 -10.48 -1.19 -4.42
C VAL A 119 -11.13 0.18 -4.36
N ARG A 120 -12.44 0.22 -4.51
CA ARG A 120 -13.21 1.45 -4.38
C ARG A 120 -13.18 1.98 -2.96
N ARG A 121 -13.33 1.08 -1.98
CA ARG A 121 -13.31 1.38 -0.55
C ARG A 121 -12.64 0.24 0.21
N GLY A 122 -11.58 0.57 0.92
CA GLY A 122 -10.86 -0.38 1.76
C GLY A 122 -11.61 -0.69 3.05
N ALA A 123 -11.37 -1.90 3.60
CA ALA A 123 -11.96 -2.31 4.87
C ALA A 123 -11.34 -1.55 6.06
N ARG A 124 -10.07 -1.16 5.94
CA ARG A 124 -9.36 -0.41 6.97
C ARG A 124 -9.39 1.07 6.63
N GLU A 125 -9.84 1.89 7.57
CA GLU A 125 -9.81 3.34 7.41
C GLU A 125 -8.38 3.86 7.27
N GLY A 126 -8.18 4.81 6.38
CA GLY A 126 -6.88 5.46 6.18
C GLY A 126 -5.96 4.80 5.16
N CYS A 127 -6.31 3.65 4.60
CA CYS A 127 -5.51 2.99 3.56
C CYS A 127 -5.92 3.49 2.18
N HIS A 128 -5.49 4.68 1.82
CA HIS A 128 -5.85 5.35 0.58
C HIS A 128 -4.72 5.35 -0.44
N ILE A 129 -5.08 5.37 -1.73
CA ILE A 129 -4.16 5.74 -2.79
C ILE A 129 -3.92 7.24 -2.67
N SER A 130 -2.67 7.63 -2.45
CA SER A 130 -2.29 9.02 -2.14
C SER A 130 -1.79 9.76 -3.37
N ALA A 131 -1.14 9.06 -4.29
CA ALA A 131 -0.58 9.65 -5.50
C ALA A 131 -0.39 8.58 -6.58
N TYR A 132 -0.33 9.01 -7.82
CA TYR A 132 0.05 8.15 -8.93
C TYR A 132 0.84 8.92 -9.99
N GLN A 133 1.60 8.18 -10.77
CA GLN A 133 2.30 8.68 -11.95
C GLN A 133 2.04 7.72 -13.11
N ALA A 134 1.31 8.18 -14.11
CA ALA A 134 1.11 7.43 -15.34
C ALA A 134 2.43 7.36 -16.11
N ASP A 135 2.60 6.32 -16.94
CA ASP A 135 3.80 6.17 -17.77
C ASP A 135 3.99 7.41 -18.66
N GLY A 136 5.14 8.05 -18.52
CA GLY A 136 5.46 9.29 -19.25
C GLY A 136 4.77 10.55 -18.74
N GLY A 137 4.02 10.48 -17.63
CA GLY A 137 3.30 11.62 -17.06
C GLY A 137 3.93 12.19 -15.79
N GLY A 138 3.37 13.31 -15.33
CA GLY A 138 3.71 13.89 -14.03
C GLY A 138 2.99 13.17 -12.87
N VAL A 139 3.41 13.48 -11.65
CA VAL A 139 2.78 12.95 -10.43
C VAL A 139 1.45 13.68 -10.17
N VAL A 140 0.40 12.91 -9.92
CA VAL A 140 -0.91 13.42 -9.51
C VAL A 140 -1.16 13.00 -8.07
N PHE A 141 -1.43 13.97 -7.20
CA PHE A 141 -1.78 13.72 -5.81
C PHE A 141 -3.29 13.60 -5.65
N LYS A 142 -3.75 12.52 -5.05
CA LYS A 142 -5.17 12.26 -4.76
C LYS A 142 -5.63 12.87 -3.45
N THR A 143 -4.68 13.10 -2.53
CA THR A 143 -4.91 13.78 -1.26
C THR A 143 -4.19 15.13 -1.26
N PRO A 144 -4.59 16.09 -0.41
CA PRO A 144 -3.84 17.33 -0.29
C PRO A 144 -2.38 17.03 0.01
N GLN A 145 -1.50 17.63 -0.78
CA GLN A 145 -0.07 17.53 -0.57
C GLN A 145 0.29 18.26 0.72
N ASP A 146 1.00 17.59 1.62
CA ASP A 146 1.52 18.16 2.84
C ASP A 146 3.00 17.84 3.02
N ASP A 147 3.58 18.29 4.15
CA ASP A 147 4.99 18.07 4.43
C ASP A 147 5.38 16.59 4.55
N ALA A 148 4.41 15.68 4.70
CA ALA A 148 4.68 14.25 4.75
C ALA A 148 5.36 13.73 3.48
N TRP A 149 5.17 14.42 2.37
CA TRP A 149 5.70 14.04 1.05
C TRP A 149 6.97 14.77 0.65
N SER A 150 7.40 15.75 1.45
CA SER A 150 8.50 16.64 1.08
C SER A 150 9.84 15.93 0.86
N CYS A 151 10.05 14.79 1.48
CA CYS A 151 11.29 14.00 1.37
C CYS A 151 11.20 12.85 0.37
N PHE A 152 10.07 12.71 -0.33
CA PHE A 152 9.86 11.60 -1.25
C PHE A 152 9.85 12.08 -2.69
N GLU A 153 10.65 11.45 -3.52
CA GLU A 153 10.62 11.59 -4.98
C GLU A 153 10.16 10.27 -5.58
N MET A 154 9.17 10.33 -6.48
CA MET A 154 8.74 9.15 -7.22
C MET A 154 9.90 8.63 -8.06
N PRO A 155 10.14 7.30 -8.10
CA PRO A 155 11.15 6.73 -8.97
C PRO A 155 10.89 7.16 -10.41
N GLN A 156 11.96 7.58 -11.09
CA GLN A 156 11.90 7.87 -12.52
C GLN A 156 12.25 6.60 -13.30
N ASP A 157 11.47 6.32 -14.30
CA ASP A 157 11.71 5.20 -15.21
C ASP A 157 12.95 5.42 -16.08
#